data_092f2b333372db334f708b097834f934
#
_entry.id   092f2b333372db334f708b097834f934
#
_cell.length_a   1.000
_cell.length_b   1.000
_cell.length_c   1.000
_cell.angle_alpha   90.00
_cell.angle_beta   90.00
_cell.angle_gamma   90.00
#
_symmetry.space_group_name_H-M   'P 1'
#
loop_
_entity.id
_entity.type
_entity.pdbx_description
1 polymer ?
#
loop_
_entity_poly.entity_id
_entity_poly.type
_entity_poly.pdbx_seq_one_letter_code
_entity_poly.pdbx_strand_id
1 'polypeptide(L)'
;MRLVIIPPAHLDRVWREGANQLAEACKWADREVTPDQLKMMLARGERTLCALEDDAGRLVAFAATQVQQLPNIRVLYVYSIFAPGSTAPECFEHLAGYARHEGCSAIRGACSDAVERLWARKFKAR
;
A
#
# COMPACT_ATOMS: atom_id res chain seq x y z
N MET A 1 -6.12 -10.79 -10.99
CA MET A 1 -5.37 -10.38 -9.78
C MET A 1 -6.33 -9.93 -8.70
N ARG A 2 -5.94 -10.05 -7.46
CA ARG A 2 -6.75 -9.56 -6.34
C ARG A 2 -5.88 -8.98 -5.24
N LEU A 3 -6.44 -8.03 -4.50
CA LEU A 3 -5.79 -7.46 -3.32
C LEU A 3 -6.08 -8.33 -2.11
N VAL A 4 -5.04 -8.67 -1.37
CA VAL A 4 -5.18 -9.41 -0.11
C VAL A 4 -4.58 -8.58 1.01
N ILE A 5 -5.25 -8.60 2.17
CA ILE A 5 -4.75 -7.93 3.37
C ILE A 5 -4.00 -8.99 4.17
N ILE A 6 -2.73 -8.74 4.45
CA ILE A 6 -1.87 -9.68 5.14
C ILE A 6 -2.00 -9.48 6.65
N PRO A 7 -2.49 -10.48 7.39
CA PRO A 7 -2.55 -10.37 8.85
C PRO A 7 -1.15 -10.28 9.45
N PRO A 8 -0.97 -9.56 10.57
CA PRO A 8 0.35 -9.48 11.22
C PRO A 8 0.98 -10.83 11.53
N ALA A 9 0.17 -11.84 11.81
CA ALA A 9 0.66 -13.20 12.09
C ALA A 9 1.38 -13.83 10.90
N HIS A 10 1.11 -13.38 9.67
CA HIS A 10 1.74 -13.92 8.46
C HIS A 10 2.86 -13.02 7.94
N LEU A 11 3.18 -11.94 8.64
CA LEU A 11 4.12 -10.93 8.16
C LEU A 11 5.50 -11.51 7.88
N ASP A 12 6.05 -12.33 8.77
CA ASP A 12 7.41 -12.86 8.59
C ASP A 12 7.54 -13.69 7.32
N ARG A 13 6.53 -14.51 7.02
CA ARG A 13 6.53 -15.31 5.81
C ARG A 13 6.46 -14.41 4.57
N VAL A 14 5.51 -13.48 4.55
CA VAL A 14 5.30 -12.59 3.39
C VAL A 14 6.47 -11.65 3.21
N TRP A 15 7.11 -11.21 4.31
CA TRP A 15 8.30 -10.39 4.25
C TRP A 15 9.42 -11.08 3.47
N ARG A 16 9.62 -12.37 3.74
CA ARG A 16 10.62 -13.16 3.03
C ARG A 16 10.23 -13.44 1.58
N GLU A 17 8.92 -13.53 1.30
CA GLU A 17 8.42 -13.80 -0.06
C GLU A 17 8.51 -12.60 -0.99
N GLY A 18 8.75 -11.41 -0.48
CA GLY A 18 8.89 -10.24 -1.34
C GLY A 18 8.55 -8.91 -0.70
N ALA A 19 7.80 -8.88 0.39
CA ALA A 19 7.40 -7.63 1.00
C ALA A 19 8.59 -6.82 1.53
N ASN A 20 9.75 -7.45 1.75
CA ASN A 20 10.99 -6.77 2.11
C ASN A 20 11.41 -5.73 1.07
N GLN A 21 10.89 -5.80 -0.15
CA GLN A 21 11.16 -4.80 -1.19
C GLN A 21 10.52 -3.44 -0.85
N LEU A 22 9.55 -3.41 0.06
CA LEU A 22 9.07 -2.14 0.62
C LEU A 22 10.17 -1.38 1.34
N ALA A 23 11.20 -2.08 1.83
CA ALA A 23 12.36 -1.44 2.44
C ALA A 23 13.08 -0.50 1.47
N GLU A 24 13.16 -0.87 0.20
CA GLU A 24 13.72 0.01 -0.82
C GLU A 24 12.83 1.23 -1.07
N ALA A 25 11.52 1.03 -1.06
CA ALA A 25 10.57 2.12 -1.25
C ALA A 25 10.66 3.15 -0.10
N CYS A 26 10.99 2.72 1.11
CA CYS A 26 11.13 3.63 2.25
C CYS A 26 12.22 4.68 2.04
N LYS A 27 13.26 4.36 1.28
CA LYS A 27 14.34 5.30 0.99
C LYS A 27 13.85 6.52 0.22
N TRP A 28 12.78 6.38 -0.53
CA TRP A 28 12.26 7.42 -1.42
C TRP A 28 10.97 8.05 -0.92
N ALA A 29 10.08 7.23 -0.36
CA ALA A 29 8.72 7.65 -0.07
C ALA A 29 8.48 7.91 1.43
N ASP A 30 9.19 7.22 2.30
CA ASP A 30 8.94 7.31 3.75
C ASP A 30 10.27 7.38 4.51
N ARG A 31 10.90 8.55 4.45
CA ARG A 31 12.23 8.77 5.03
C ARG A 31 12.24 8.84 6.55
N GLU A 32 11.08 8.96 7.16
CA GLU A 32 10.96 9.06 8.61
C GLU A 32 11.06 7.72 9.30
N VAL A 33 11.00 6.62 8.52
CA VAL A 33 10.93 5.27 9.05
C VAL A 33 12.00 4.40 8.38
N THR A 34 12.78 3.70 9.20
CA THR A 34 13.73 2.72 8.67
C THR A 34 13.00 1.45 8.25
N PRO A 35 13.63 0.60 7.41
CA PRO A 35 13.03 -0.71 7.05
C PRO A 35 12.63 -1.56 8.26
N ASP A 36 13.47 -1.60 9.29
CA ASP A 36 13.16 -2.38 10.50
C ASP A 36 11.98 -1.78 11.27
N GLN A 37 11.89 -0.46 11.31
CA GLN A 37 10.76 0.22 11.93
C GLN A 37 9.47 -0.03 11.16
N LEU A 38 9.54 -0.04 9.82
CA LEU A 38 8.38 -0.37 8.99
C LEU A 38 7.87 -1.77 9.30
N LYS A 39 8.78 -2.75 9.34
CA LYS A 39 8.40 -4.13 9.67
C LYS A 39 7.75 -4.22 11.05
N MET A 40 8.31 -3.52 12.02
CA MET A 40 7.76 -3.48 13.38
C MET A 40 6.35 -2.89 13.40
N MET A 41 6.13 -1.80 12.66
CA MET A 41 4.81 -1.17 12.61
C MET A 41 3.77 -2.08 11.95
N LEU A 42 4.17 -2.80 10.91
CA LEU A 42 3.29 -3.79 10.28
C LEU A 42 2.98 -4.95 11.24
N ALA A 43 3.99 -5.39 12.00
CA ALA A 43 3.80 -6.47 12.97
C ALA A 43 2.85 -6.08 14.10
N ARG A 44 2.82 -4.80 14.47
CA ARG A 44 1.96 -4.28 15.52
C ARG A 44 0.56 -3.90 15.03
N GLY A 45 0.32 -3.95 13.71
CA GLY A 45 -0.93 -3.51 13.15
C GLY A 45 -1.09 -2.00 13.06
N GLU A 46 -0.02 -1.23 13.29
CA GLU A 46 -0.04 0.23 13.14
C GLU A 46 -0.16 0.65 11.68
N ARG A 47 0.31 -0.19 10.78
CA ARG A 47 0.11 -0.08 9.35
C ARG A 47 -0.39 -1.42 8.83
N THR A 48 -1.14 -1.39 7.75
CA THR A 48 -1.71 -2.58 7.13
C THR A 48 -0.87 -2.95 5.90
N LEU A 49 -0.41 -4.18 5.83
CA LEU A 49 0.26 -4.69 4.64
C LEU A 49 -0.78 -5.19 3.64
N CYS A 50 -0.82 -4.56 2.48
CA CYS A 50 -1.63 -4.99 1.35
C CYS A 50 -0.71 -5.66 0.33
N ALA A 51 -1.18 -6.74 -0.29
CA ALA A 51 -0.44 -7.41 -1.35
C ALA A 51 -1.36 -7.67 -2.51
N LEU A 52 -0.80 -7.63 -3.72
CA LEU A 52 -1.51 -7.98 -4.94
C LEU A 52 -1.11 -9.39 -5.34
N GLU A 53 -2.09 -10.28 -5.43
CA GLU A 53 -1.89 -11.68 -5.76
C GLU A 53 -2.28 -11.91 -7.22
N ASP A 54 -1.41 -12.57 -7.99
CA ASP A 54 -1.71 -12.90 -9.38
C ASP A 54 -2.56 -14.18 -9.47
N ASP A 55 -2.91 -14.57 -10.70
CA ASP A 55 -3.76 -15.74 -10.92
C ASP A 55 -3.08 -17.05 -10.53
N ALA A 56 -1.76 -17.05 -10.42
CA ALA A 56 -0.99 -18.22 -9.97
C ALA A 56 -0.82 -18.27 -8.45
N GLY A 57 -1.39 -17.31 -7.72
CA GLY A 57 -1.29 -17.24 -6.27
C GLY A 57 0.00 -16.61 -5.76
N ARG A 58 0.79 -15.97 -6.63
CA ARG A 58 2.02 -15.31 -6.21
C ARG A 58 1.75 -13.84 -5.86
N LEU A 59 2.46 -13.35 -4.86
CA LEU A 59 2.37 -11.95 -4.47
C LEU A 59 3.35 -11.13 -5.31
N VAL A 60 2.82 -10.19 -6.09
CA VAL A 60 3.61 -9.46 -7.10
C VAL A 60 3.75 -7.97 -6.80
N ALA A 61 2.99 -7.45 -5.85
CA ALA A 61 3.09 -6.05 -5.43
C ALA A 61 2.71 -5.93 -3.96
N PHE A 62 3.21 -4.88 -3.31
CA PHE A 62 2.98 -4.67 -1.88
C PHE A 62 2.78 -3.20 -1.58
N ALA A 63 2.00 -2.90 -0.55
CA ALA A 63 1.82 -1.54 -0.07
C ALA A 63 1.63 -1.53 1.44
N ALA A 64 2.24 -0.57 2.11
CA ALA A 64 2.00 -0.32 3.53
C ALA A 64 1.04 0.85 3.63
N THR A 65 -0.12 0.63 4.23
CA THR A 65 -1.22 1.60 4.25
C THR A 65 -1.80 1.77 5.63
N GLN A 66 -2.61 2.81 5.80
CA GLN A 66 -3.43 2.99 7.00
C GLN A 66 -4.67 3.81 6.63
N VAL A 67 -5.83 3.37 7.12
CA VAL A 67 -7.04 4.17 7.04
C VAL A 67 -6.99 5.20 8.15
N GLN A 68 -7.16 6.48 7.81
CA GLN A 68 -7.15 7.57 8.77
C GLN A 68 -8.49 8.30 8.74
N GLN A 69 -9.13 8.38 9.90
CA GLN A 69 -10.35 9.16 10.08
C GLN A 69 -9.97 10.55 10.58
N LEU A 70 -10.08 11.53 9.71
CA LEU A 70 -9.90 12.93 10.06
C LEU A 70 -11.28 13.55 10.36
N PRO A 71 -11.35 14.77 10.93
CA PRO A 71 -12.65 15.35 11.32
C PRO A 71 -13.68 15.41 10.19
N ASN A 72 -13.26 15.73 8.97
CA ASN A 72 -14.18 15.92 7.86
C ASN A 72 -13.95 14.98 6.69
N ILE A 73 -12.98 14.07 6.78
CA ILE A 73 -12.63 13.20 5.67
C ILE A 73 -12.00 11.91 6.20
N ARG A 74 -12.31 10.82 5.53
CA ARG A 74 -11.67 9.53 5.78
C ARG A 74 -10.77 9.22 4.60
N VAL A 75 -9.49 8.95 4.85
CA VAL A 75 -8.49 8.76 3.80
C VAL A 75 -7.76 7.44 3.96
N LEU A 76 -7.37 6.86 2.84
CA LEU A 76 -6.39 5.77 2.83
C LEU A 76 -5.02 6.39 2.59
N TYR A 77 -4.15 6.29 3.57
CA TYR A 77 -2.79 6.79 3.45
C TYR A 77 -1.86 5.64 3.03
N VAL A 78 -1.15 5.83 1.92
CA VAL A 78 -0.18 4.86 1.40
C VAL A 78 1.21 5.37 1.75
N TYR A 79 1.86 4.70 2.69
CA TYR A 79 3.18 5.12 3.19
C TYR A 79 4.30 4.70 2.24
N SER A 80 4.19 3.50 1.69
CA SER A 80 5.15 3.00 0.72
C SER A 80 4.47 1.97 -0.16
N ILE A 81 4.97 1.82 -1.39
CA ILE A 81 4.42 0.90 -2.37
C ILE A 81 5.56 0.32 -3.20
N PHE A 82 5.48 -0.97 -3.46
CA PHE A 82 6.34 -1.66 -4.41
C PHE A 82 5.43 -2.34 -5.44
N ALA A 83 5.40 -1.81 -6.66
CA ALA A 83 4.58 -2.32 -7.74
C ALA A 83 5.39 -2.26 -9.03
N PRO A 84 6.15 -3.33 -9.35
CA PRO A 84 7.04 -3.31 -10.50
C PRO A 84 6.27 -3.34 -11.83
N GLY A 85 6.80 -2.58 -12.80
CA GLY A 85 6.39 -2.65 -14.19
C GLY A 85 4.89 -2.48 -14.40
N SER A 86 4.31 -3.43 -15.10
CA SER A 86 2.90 -3.40 -15.50
C SER A 86 1.92 -3.63 -14.35
N THR A 87 2.41 -4.01 -13.16
CA THR A 87 1.52 -4.21 -12.00
C THR A 87 1.05 -2.90 -11.38
N ALA A 88 1.73 -1.79 -11.63
CA ALA A 88 1.43 -0.52 -10.96
C ALA A 88 0.01 -0.03 -11.22
N PRO A 89 -0.52 0.00 -12.46
CA PRO A 89 -1.90 0.43 -12.69
C PRO A 89 -2.92 -0.45 -12.00
N GLU A 90 -2.74 -1.79 -12.04
CA GLU A 90 -3.65 -2.71 -11.38
C GLU A 90 -3.58 -2.59 -9.87
N CYS A 91 -2.37 -2.44 -9.33
CA CYS A 91 -2.19 -2.24 -7.89
C CYS A 91 -2.94 -0.99 -7.42
N PHE A 92 -2.83 0.10 -8.17
CA PHE A 92 -3.57 1.31 -7.86
C PHE A 92 -5.09 1.09 -7.90
N GLU A 93 -5.59 0.42 -8.94
CA GLU A 93 -7.03 0.16 -9.06
C GLU A 93 -7.55 -0.65 -7.87
N HIS A 94 -6.81 -1.65 -7.44
CA HIS A 94 -7.20 -2.45 -6.28
C HIS A 94 -7.12 -1.66 -4.97
N LEU A 95 -6.12 -0.80 -4.82
CA LEU A 95 -6.03 0.08 -3.64
C LEU A 95 -7.18 1.07 -3.61
N ALA A 96 -7.57 1.62 -4.77
CA ALA A 96 -8.71 2.51 -4.87
C ALA A 96 -10.01 1.80 -4.49
N GLY A 97 -10.19 0.56 -4.94
CA GLY A 97 -11.33 -0.26 -4.56
C GLY A 97 -11.37 -0.53 -3.06
N TYR A 98 -10.23 -0.85 -2.47
CA TYR A 98 -10.10 -1.06 -1.04
C TYR A 98 -10.45 0.22 -0.26
N ALA A 99 -9.94 1.36 -0.71
CA ALA A 99 -10.25 2.64 -0.07
C ALA A 99 -11.75 2.93 -0.08
N ARG A 100 -12.43 2.69 -1.21
CA ARG A 100 -13.87 2.88 -1.31
C ARG A 100 -14.64 1.92 -0.41
N HIS A 101 -14.21 0.67 -0.37
CA HIS A 101 -14.82 -0.35 0.51
C HIS A 101 -14.72 0.07 1.97
N GLU A 102 -13.63 0.70 2.37
CA GLU A 102 -13.43 1.18 3.73
C GLU A 102 -14.07 2.55 3.99
N GLY A 103 -14.81 3.08 3.03
CA GLY A 103 -15.50 4.35 3.20
C GLY A 103 -14.61 5.57 3.04
N CYS A 104 -13.42 5.41 2.45
CA CYS A 104 -12.52 6.54 2.23
C CYS A 104 -12.95 7.34 1.01
N SER A 105 -12.83 8.66 1.09
CA SER A 105 -13.12 9.57 -0.02
C SER A 105 -11.86 10.09 -0.69
N ALA A 106 -10.68 9.73 -0.19
CA ALA A 106 -9.41 10.13 -0.79
C ALA A 106 -8.33 9.10 -0.53
N ILE A 107 -7.32 9.08 -1.39
CA ILE A 107 -6.08 8.36 -1.19
C ILE A 107 -4.97 9.40 -1.13
N ARG A 108 -4.09 9.29 -0.14
CA ARG A 108 -2.91 10.14 0.02
C ARG A 108 -1.69 9.28 0.20
N GLY A 109 -0.52 9.82 -0.12
CA GLY A 109 0.69 9.05 0.08
C GLY A 109 1.95 9.86 -0.15
N ALA A 110 3.05 9.38 0.43
CA ALA A 110 4.38 9.90 0.18
C ALA A 110 4.91 9.21 -1.08
N CYS A 111 4.72 9.82 -2.23
CA CYS A 111 5.14 9.29 -3.52
C CYS A 111 5.62 10.44 -4.42
N SER A 112 6.14 10.11 -5.59
CA SER A 112 6.55 11.15 -6.53
C SER A 112 5.33 11.96 -6.99
N ASP A 113 5.57 13.22 -7.35
CA ASP A 113 4.50 14.11 -7.81
C ASP A 113 3.75 13.53 -9.00
N ALA A 114 4.46 12.86 -9.91
CA ALA A 114 3.84 12.24 -11.08
C ALA A 114 2.88 11.13 -10.70
N VAL A 115 3.27 10.27 -9.75
CA VAL A 115 2.43 9.19 -9.26
C VAL A 115 1.23 9.76 -8.49
N GLU A 116 1.47 10.77 -7.66
CA GLU A 116 0.40 11.41 -6.90
C GLU A 116 -0.66 12.02 -7.82
N ARG A 117 -0.24 12.70 -8.88
CA ARG A 117 -1.18 13.26 -9.86
C ARG A 117 -1.97 12.17 -10.57
N LEU A 118 -1.32 11.07 -10.94
CA LEU A 118 -1.99 9.94 -11.57
C LEU A 118 -3.03 9.34 -10.64
N TRP A 119 -2.70 9.16 -9.38
CA TRP A 119 -3.62 8.61 -8.39
C TRP A 119 -4.82 9.52 -8.17
N ALA A 120 -4.58 10.82 -8.00
CA ALA A 120 -5.65 11.79 -7.80
C ALA A 120 -6.63 11.78 -8.98
N ARG A 121 -6.11 11.77 -10.20
CA ARG A 121 -6.92 11.76 -11.40
C ARG A 121 -7.75 10.48 -11.52
N LYS A 122 -7.13 9.31 -11.33
CA LYS A 122 -7.82 8.03 -11.44
C LYS A 122 -8.86 7.84 -10.34
N PHE A 123 -8.55 8.26 -9.14
CA PHE A 123 -9.49 8.12 -8.03
C PHE A 123 -10.72 9.01 -8.23
N LYS A 124 -10.51 10.24 -8.69
CA LYS A 124 -11.60 11.19 -8.93
C LYS A 124 -12.43 10.84 -10.16
N ALA A 125 -11.85 10.21 -11.15
CA ALA A 125 -12.53 9.80 -12.37
C ALA A 125 -13.61 8.74 -12.14
N ARG A 126 -13.65 8.21 -10.96
CA ARG A 126 -14.65 7.25 -10.55
C ARG A 126 -15.78 7.88 -9.76
#